data_10a1ce957bc100e004ca89ac1b0e7ad3
#
_entry.id   10a1ce957bc100e004ca89ac1b0e7ad3
#
_cell.length_a   1.000
_cell.length_b   1.000
_cell.length_c   1.000
_cell.angle_alpha   90.00
_cell.angle_beta   90.00
_cell.angle_gamma   90.00
#
_symmetry.space_group_name_H-M   'P 1'
#
loop_
_entity.id
_entity.type
_entity.pdbx_description
1 polymer ?
#
loop_
_entity_poly.entity_id
_entity_poly.type
_entity_poly.pdbx_seq_one_letter_code
_entity_poly.pdbx_strand_id
1 'polypeptide(L)'
;MKLGCICGTFNRSFNAGTMDQMRFLSCCAAELHVQGVELQDIHFPQTRPAYLQMLRRTARDLDLAIIGIGVHNDFGRADVTIRQSEMVKVKQWVEVAEQLGAPLVRVFAGYPEGDPVESGARWPAMIDSLREVAAFAGHAGVRLGLENHNHAAFTPTAMEFLRVLHEVGSPHLVPLLDTGNYVDGWPSVQKTVPIAAHVHAKFWKVAADGSDEKVDYARIVPALRAAGYTGWVSFEYEAEEPEATGIPRALAYLKRMLAG
;
A
#
# COMPACT_ATOMS: atom_id res chain seq x y z
N MET A 1 -10.81 -5.95 -12.80
CA MET A 1 -9.77 -5.39 -11.90
C MET A 1 -8.62 -4.85 -12.74
N LYS A 2 -7.96 -3.78 -12.31
CA LYS A 2 -6.80 -3.18 -13.01
C LYS A 2 -5.53 -3.62 -12.31
N LEU A 3 -4.46 -3.87 -13.04
CA LEU A 3 -3.19 -4.30 -12.47
C LEU A 3 -2.24 -3.12 -12.31
N GLY A 4 -1.75 -2.91 -11.08
CA GLY A 4 -0.69 -1.98 -10.73
C GLY A 4 0.56 -2.70 -10.22
N CYS A 5 1.61 -1.93 -9.94
CA CYS A 5 2.81 -2.39 -9.25
C CYS A 5 3.26 -1.32 -8.25
N ILE A 6 3.55 -1.73 -7.03
CA ILE A 6 4.16 -0.84 -6.04
C ILE A 6 5.69 -0.88 -6.14
N CYS A 7 6.36 0.25 -6.02
CA CYS A 7 7.82 0.31 -6.18
C CYS A 7 8.59 -0.47 -5.10
N GLY A 8 7.97 -0.76 -3.95
CA GLY A 8 8.48 -1.69 -2.93
C GLY A 8 8.80 -3.10 -3.46
N THR A 9 8.16 -3.50 -4.55
CA THR A 9 8.49 -4.72 -5.31
C THR A 9 9.98 -4.81 -5.68
N PHE A 10 10.65 -3.67 -5.84
CA PHE A 10 12.06 -3.57 -6.20
C PHE A 10 12.92 -2.97 -5.07
N ASN A 11 12.54 -3.17 -3.80
CA ASN A 11 13.24 -2.61 -2.65
C ASN A 11 14.74 -2.93 -2.65
N ARG A 12 15.14 -4.16 -3.01
CA ARG A 12 16.56 -4.54 -3.07
C ARG A 12 17.30 -3.78 -4.17
N SER A 13 16.68 -3.63 -5.32
CA SER A 13 17.25 -2.88 -6.45
C SER A 13 17.35 -1.38 -6.15
N PHE A 14 16.35 -0.78 -5.49
CA PHE A 14 16.41 0.60 -5.01
C PHE A 14 17.53 0.79 -3.98
N ASN A 15 17.63 -0.09 -2.98
CA ASN A 15 18.65 -0.03 -1.95
C ASN A 15 20.07 -0.25 -2.51
N ALA A 16 20.19 -1.04 -3.57
CA ALA A 16 21.46 -1.25 -4.27
C ALA A 16 21.81 -0.11 -5.26
N GLY A 17 20.94 0.90 -5.43
CA GLY A 17 21.12 1.99 -6.39
C GLY A 17 21.07 1.55 -7.86
N THR A 18 20.56 0.35 -8.14
CA THR A 18 20.38 -0.18 -9.51
C THR A 18 19.01 0.12 -10.09
N MET A 19 18.08 0.65 -9.28
CA MET A 19 16.75 1.11 -9.64
C MET A 19 16.56 2.54 -9.11
N ASP A 20 15.97 3.39 -9.92
CA ASP A 20 15.40 4.67 -9.53
C ASP A 20 13.95 4.77 -10.02
N GLN A 21 13.26 5.86 -9.69
CA GLN A 21 11.84 6.02 -10.06
C GLN A 21 11.62 6.07 -11.57
N MET A 22 12.53 6.63 -12.37
CA MET A 22 12.40 6.68 -13.83
C MET A 22 12.56 5.31 -14.45
N ARG A 23 13.56 4.54 -13.98
CA ARG A 23 13.76 3.16 -14.38
C ARG A 23 12.60 2.26 -13.95
N PHE A 24 12.06 2.48 -12.75
CA PHE A 24 10.87 1.77 -12.26
C PHE A 24 9.67 2.00 -13.19
N LEU A 25 9.38 3.24 -13.57
CA LEU A 25 8.29 3.52 -14.53
C LEU A 25 8.53 2.82 -15.88
N SER A 26 9.75 2.89 -16.40
CA SER A 26 10.09 2.23 -17.67
C SER A 26 9.95 0.72 -17.58
N CYS A 27 10.40 0.08 -16.49
CA CYS A 27 10.24 -1.34 -16.22
C CYS A 27 8.75 -1.73 -16.12
N CYS A 28 7.95 -0.96 -15.39
CA CYS A 28 6.51 -1.20 -15.25
C CYS A 28 5.78 -1.20 -16.60
N ALA A 29 6.12 -0.28 -17.50
CA ALA A 29 5.53 -0.19 -18.83
C ALA A 29 6.05 -1.28 -19.75
N ALA A 30 7.39 -1.40 -19.91
CA ALA A 30 8.01 -2.19 -20.96
C ALA A 30 8.23 -3.67 -20.61
N GLU A 31 8.41 -3.99 -19.32
CA GLU A 31 8.73 -5.36 -18.89
C GLU A 31 7.57 -5.98 -18.10
N LEU A 32 7.00 -5.24 -17.16
CA LEU A 32 5.91 -5.74 -16.33
C LEU A 32 4.55 -5.60 -17.00
N HIS A 33 4.38 -4.72 -17.98
CA HIS A 33 3.11 -4.46 -18.68
C HIS A 33 1.94 -4.27 -17.69
N VAL A 34 2.10 -3.41 -16.70
CA VAL A 34 1.06 -2.98 -15.77
C VAL A 34 0.46 -1.64 -16.21
N GLN A 35 -0.70 -1.30 -15.69
CA GLN A 35 -1.45 -0.08 -16.07
C GLN A 35 -1.28 1.05 -15.06
N GLY A 36 -0.83 0.73 -13.86
CA GLY A 36 -0.67 1.71 -12.79
C GLY A 36 0.56 1.43 -11.94
N VAL A 37 1.02 2.48 -11.27
CA VAL A 37 2.18 2.43 -10.38
C VAL A 37 1.87 3.08 -9.05
N GLU A 38 2.36 2.47 -7.97
CA GLU A 38 2.43 3.11 -6.67
C GLU A 38 3.87 3.44 -6.33
N LEU A 39 4.08 4.67 -5.88
CA LEU A 39 5.37 5.15 -5.43
C LEU A 39 5.46 5.04 -3.90
N GLN A 40 6.66 5.09 -3.34
CA GLN A 40 6.85 5.10 -1.88
C GLN A 40 7.75 6.25 -1.47
N ASP A 41 7.44 6.86 -0.34
CA ASP A 41 8.14 8.02 0.22
C ASP A 41 9.66 7.82 0.32
N ILE A 42 10.09 6.63 0.75
CA ILE A 42 11.50 6.26 0.93
C ILE A 42 12.32 6.21 -0.37
N HIS A 43 11.67 6.13 -1.52
CA HIS A 43 12.34 6.04 -2.82
C HIS A 43 12.43 7.38 -3.56
N PHE A 44 11.89 8.46 -2.98
CA PHE A 44 12.00 9.79 -3.58
C PHE A 44 13.34 10.44 -3.25
N PRO A 45 14.17 10.78 -4.25
CA PRO A 45 15.41 11.52 -4.01
C PRO A 45 15.13 12.97 -3.63
N GLN A 46 13.97 13.51 -4.02
CA GLN A 46 13.50 14.86 -3.74
C GLN A 46 12.01 15.02 -4.09
N THR A 47 11.38 16.06 -3.55
CA THR A 47 9.98 16.41 -3.81
C THR A 47 9.82 17.81 -4.43
N ARG A 48 10.85 18.34 -5.08
CA ARG A 48 10.78 19.64 -5.74
C ARG A 48 9.78 19.60 -6.89
N PRO A 49 9.01 20.68 -7.13
CA PRO A 49 7.97 20.71 -8.16
C PRO A 49 8.45 20.29 -9.55
N ALA A 50 9.65 20.70 -9.96
CA ALA A 50 10.21 20.30 -11.25
C ALA A 50 10.42 18.78 -11.37
N TYR A 51 10.84 18.11 -10.29
CA TYR A 51 11.02 16.67 -10.27
C TYR A 51 9.67 15.95 -10.32
N LEU A 52 8.69 16.40 -9.53
CA LEU A 52 7.34 15.83 -9.53
C LEU A 52 6.66 15.97 -10.90
N GLN A 53 6.81 17.14 -11.54
CA GLN A 53 6.30 17.35 -12.90
C GLN A 53 6.97 16.43 -13.93
N MET A 54 8.29 16.22 -13.83
CA MET A 54 9.01 15.27 -14.68
C MET A 54 8.49 13.85 -14.46
N LEU A 55 8.36 13.41 -13.22
CA LEU A 55 7.87 12.07 -12.87
C LEU A 55 6.44 11.83 -13.40
N ARG A 56 5.53 12.80 -13.18
CA ARG A 56 4.16 12.78 -13.71
C ARG A 56 4.12 12.73 -15.24
N ARG A 57 4.96 13.51 -15.91
CA ARG A 57 5.06 13.52 -17.37
C ARG A 57 5.55 12.16 -17.88
N THR A 58 6.63 11.63 -17.29
CA THR A 58 7.18 10.33 -17.69
C THR A 58 6.14 9.21 -17.52
N ALA A 59 5.41 9.17 -16.40
CA ALA A 59 4.35 8.18 -16.21
C ALA A 59 3.28 8.29 -17.30
N ARG A 60 2.79 9.50 -17.59
CA ARG A 60 1.80 9.75 -18.64
C ARG A 60 2.32 9.33 -20.02
N ASP A 61 3.56 9.68 -20.36
CA ASP A 61 4.16 9.40 -21.68
C ASP A 61 4.42 7.88 -21.87
N LEU A 62 4.44 7.12 -20.77
CA LEU A 62 4.47 5.64 -20.73
C LEU A 62 3.08 4.99 -20.57
N ASP A 63 2.00 5.76 -20.62
CA ASP A 63 0.61 5.30 -20.42
C ASP A 63 0.39 4.62 -19.06
N LEU A 64 1.07 5.10 -18.02
CA LEU A 64 0.96 4.63 -16.65
C LEU A 64 0.17 5.64 -15.79
N ALA A 65 -0.83 5.15 -15.05
CA ALA A 65 -1.46 5.92 -14.00
C ALA A 65 -0.60 5.88 -12.72
N ILE A 66 -0.34 7.03 -12.08
CA ILE A 66 0.15 7.05 -10.70
C ILE A 66 -1.07 6.88 -9.80
N ILE A 67 -1.23 5.70 -9.22
CA ILE A 67 -2.45 5.29 -8.52
C ILE A 67 -2.39 5.47 -7.01
N GLY A 68 -1.19 5.64 -6.46
CA GLY A 68 -1.00 5.87 -5.04
C GLY A 68 0.43 6.21 -4.67
N ILE A 69 0.59 6.68 -3.43
CA ILE A 69 1.88 6.87 -2.76
C ILE A 69 1.84 6.17 -1.41
N GLY A 70 2.74 5.23 -1.16
CA GLY A 70 2.91 4.62 0.16
C GLY A 70 3.77 5.51 1.07
N VAL A 71 3.28 5.80 2.27
CA VAL A 71 4.02 6.53 3.29
C VAL A 71 4.35 5.60 4.44
N HIS A 72 5.62 5.59 4.87
CA HIS A 72 6.09 4.85 6.03
C HIS A 72 5.91 5.72 7.27
N ASN A 73 4.69 5.71 7.81
CA ASN A 73 4.32 6.45 9.02
C ASN A 73 4.11 5.52 10.20
N ASP A 74 4.20 6.08 11.41
CA ASP A 74 3.93 5.37 12.64
C ASP A 74 3.19 6.27 13.65
N PHE A 75 1.87 6.12 13.75
CA PHE A 75 1.04 6.84 14.73
C PHE A 75 0.99 6.15 16.10
N GLY A 76 1.67 5.01 16.27
CA GLY A 76 1.79 4.29 17.54
C GLY A 76 2.82 4.86 18.50
N ARG A 77 3.56 5.90 18.10
CA ARG A 77 4.61 6.52 18.90
C ARG A 77 4.06 7.09 20.22
N ALA A 78 4.71 6.72 21.33
CA ALA A 78 4.36 7.23 22.67
C ALA A 78 4.65 8.74 22.78
N ASP A 79 5.80 9.17 22.27
CA ASP A 79 6.18 10.57 22.25
C ASP A 79 5.27 11.39 21.33
N VAL A 80 4.60 12.38 21.92
CA VAL A 80 3.67 13.28 21.24
C VAL A 80 4.36 14.06 20.10
N THR A 81 5.60 14.50 20.32
CA THR A 81 6.34 15.29 19.31
C THR A 81 6.70 14.43 18.10
N ILE A 82 7.14 13.18 18.35
CA ILE A 82 7.42 12.23 17.26
C ILE A 82 6.13 11.90 16.50
N ARG A 83 5.03 11.62 17.21
CA ARG A 83 3.74 11.33 16.55
C ARG A 83 3.23 12.52 15.73
N GLN A 84 3.40 13.76 16.23
CA GLN A 84 3.06 14.96 15.47
C GLN A 84 3.94 15.10 14.21
N SER A 85 5.23 14.76 14.27
CA SER A 85 6.10 14.78 13.09
C SER A 85 5.67 13.75 12.05
N GLU A 86 5.17 12.58 12.47
CA GLU A 86 4.59 11.58 11.56
C GLU A 86 3.32 12.11 10.86
N MET A 87 2.47 12.85 11.58
CA MET A 87 1.30 13.49 10.98
C MET A 87 1.70 14.57 9.96
N VAL A 88 2.68 15.40 10.28
CA VAL A 88 3.24 16.40 9.34
C VAL A 88 3.78 15.71 8.09
N LYS A 89 4.53 14.63 8.25
CA LYS A 89 5.05 13.82 7.14
C LYS A 89 3.91 13.32 6.23
N VAL A 90 2.86 12.74 6.79
CA VAL A 90 1.72 12.26 5.98
C VAL A 90 1.05 13.42 5.23
N LYS A 91 0.85 14.58 5.86
CA LYS A 91 0.27 15.77 5.21
C LYS A 91 1.13 16.24 4.04
N GLN A 92 2.45 16.29 4.20
CA GLN A 92 3.38 16.63 3.12
C GLN A 92 3.27 15.65 1.94
N TRP A 93 3.11 14.36 2.22
CA TRP A 93 2.93 13.36 1.16
C TRP A 93 1.55 13.41 0.50
N VAL A 94 0.52 13.90 1.19
CA VAL A 94 -0.78 14.23 0.58
C VAL A 94 -0.62 15.36 -0.43
N GLU A 95 0.14 16.42 -0.11
CA GLU A 95 0.44 17.52 -1.04
C GLU A 95 1.26 17.05 -2.25
N VAL A 96 2.19 16.11 -2.05
CA VAL A 96 2.94 15.47 -3.14
C VAL A 96 2.00 14.63 -4.02
N ALA A 97 1.08 13.88 -3.41
CA ALA A 97 0.09 13.09 -4.14
C ALA A 97 -0.82 13.97 -5.02
N GLU A 98 -1.30 15.09 -4.50
CA GLU A 98 -2.07 16.09 -5.26
C GLU A 98 -1.28 16.59 -6.48
N GLN A 99 -0.01 16.98 -6.31
CA GLN A 99 0.85 17.45 -7.41
C GLN A 99 1.11 16.37 -8.47
N LEU A 100 1.23 15.10 -8.05
CA LEU A 100 1.41 13.96 -8.96
C LEU A 100 0.09 13.52 -9.61
N GLY A 101 -1.07 13.94 -9.07
CA GLY A 101 -2.38 13.46 -9.48
C GLY A 101 -2.68 12.04 -8.98
N ALA A 102 -2.00 11.61 -7.92
CA ALA A 102 -2.24 10.33 -7.27
C ALA A 102 -3.49 10.42 -6.37
N PRO A 103 -4.51 9.57 -6.56
CA PRO A 103 -5.78 9.68 -5.82
C PRO A 103 -5.72 9.10 -4.40
N LEU A 104 -4.63 8.42 -4.04
CA LEU A 104 -4.50 7.67 -2.80
C LEU A 104 -3.13 7.88 -2.15
N VAL A 105 -3.12 8.05 -0.83
CA VAL A 105 -1.92 7.92 0.00
C VAL A 105 -2.12 6.76 0.97
N ARG A 106 -1.30 5.73 0.86
CA ARG A 106 -1.31 4.59 1.79
C ARG A 106 -0.65 5.00 3.10
N VAL A 107 -1.32 4.69 4.20
CA VAL A 107 -0.84 4.91 5.57
C VAL A 107 -1.02 3.66 6.42
N PHE A 108 -0.22 3.57 7.48
CA PHE A 108 -0.39 2.60 8.56
C PHE A 108 -1.07 3.24 9.77
N ALA A 109 -1.77 2.45 10.59
CA ALA A 109 -2.18 2.86 11.91
C ALA A 109 -0.97 3.09 12.83
N GLY A 110 0.10 2.37 12.57
CA GLY A 110 1.35 2.42 13.33
C GLY A 110 1.55 1.17 14.17
N TYR A 111 2.61 1.22 14.98
CA TYR A 111 3.07 0.10 15.78
C TYR A 111 2.92 0.42 17.27
N PRO A 112 2.23 -0.42 18.06
CA PRO A 112 2.17 -0.25 19.49
C PRO A 112 3.56 -0.49 20.10
N GLU A 113 4.11 0.54 20.74
CA GLU A 113 5.36 0.41 21.50
C GLU A 113 5.02 -0.04 22.94
N GLY A 114 5.91 -0.82 23.57
CA GLY A 114 5.77 -1.27 24.95
C GLY A 114 4.89 -2.51 25.13
N ASP A 115 4.44 -2.72 26.35
CA ASP A 115 3.59 -3.85 26.68
C ASP A 115 2.14 -3.69 26.17
N PRO A 116 1.30 -4.75 26.21
CA PRO A 116 -0.08 -4.69 25.74
C PRO A 116 -0.96 -3.64 26.45
N VAL A 117 -0.66 -3.31 27.71
CA VAL A 117 -1.43 -2.31 28.50
C VAL A 117 -1.06 -0.90 28.01
N GLU A 118 0.23 -0.61 27.87
CA GLU A 118 0.73 0.66 27.34
C GLU A 118 0.31 0.87 25.87
N SER A 119 0.34 -0.16 25.06
CA SER A 119 -0.12 -0.10 23.67
C SER A 119 -1.62 0.19 23.58
N GLY A 120 -2.45 -0.38 24.46
CA GLY A 120 -3.87 -0.05 24.59
C GLY A 120 -4.13 1.43 24.91
N ALA A 121 -3.30 2.03 25.75
CA ALA A 121 -3.39 3.45 26.08
C ALA A 121 -3.07 4.39 24.90
N ARG A 122 -2.38 3.92 23.87
CA ARG A 122 -2.05 4.70 22.66
C ARG A 122 -3.12 4.67 21.58
N TRP A 123 -4.05 3.73 21.67
CA TRP A 123 -5.12 3.58 20.69
C TRP A 123 -5.89 4.88 20.42
N PRO A 124 -6.37 5.64 21.44
CA PRO A 124 -7.06 6.90 21.21
C PRO A 124 -6.22 7.92 20.43
N ALA A 125 -4.94 8.05 20.79
CA ALA A 125 -4.04 9.01 20.14
C ALA A 125 -3.74 8.63 18.67
N MET A 126 -3.64 7.35 18.34
CA MET A 126 -3.52 6.86 16.98
C MET A 126 -4.81 7.17 16.18
N ILE A 127 -5.99 6.92 16.75
CA ILE A 127 -7.28 7.23 16.13
C ILE A 127 -7.41 8.73 15.85
N ASP A 128 -7.04 9.59 16.80
CA ASP A 128 -7.10 11.05 16.62
C ASP A 128 -6.11 11.52 15.53
N SER A 129 -4.91 10.92 15.47
CA SER A 129 -3.95 11.20 14.42
C SER A 129 -4.51 10.83 13.03
N LEU A 130 -5.12 9.65 12.88
CA LEU A 130 -5.76 9.23 11.63
C LEU A 130 -6.93 10.15 11.24
N ARG A 131 -7.76 10.59 12.20
CA ARG A 131 -8.86 11.54 11.92
C ARG A 131 -8.34 12.85 11.35
N GLU A 132 -7.31 13.41 11.98
CA GLU A 132 -6.73 14.69 11.56
C GLU A 132 -6.13 14.60 10.15
N VAL A 133 -5.30 13.58 9.88
CA VAL A 133 -4.69 13.46 8.55
C VAL A 133 -5.71 13.06 7.48
N ALA A 134 -6.77 12.31 7.82
CA ALA A 134 -7.85 12.00 6.91
C ALA A 134 -8.68 13.23 6.52
N ALA A 135 -8.95 14.11 7.48
CA ALA A 135 -9.62 15.39 7.20
C ALA A 135 -8.75 16.27 6.27
N PHE A 136 -7.45 16.35 6.52
CA PHE A 136 -6.52 17.06 5.66
C PHE A 136 -6.49 16.51 4.23
N ALA A 137 -6.38 15.19 4.08
CA ALA A 137 -6.39 14.53 2.78
C ALA A 137 -7.70 14.79 2.01
N GLY A 138 -8.84 14.78 2.70
CA GLY A 138 -10.13 15.11 2.12
C GLY A 138 -10.22 16.52 1.53
N HIS A 139 -9.61 17.51 2.17
CA HIS A 139 -9.53 18.88 1.63
C HIS A 139 -8.68 18.97 0.35
N ALA A 140 -7.64 18.13 0.24
CA ALA A 140 -6.80 18.03 -0.96
C ALA A 140 -7.41 17.15 -2.07
N GLY A 141 -8.60 16.56 -1.86
CA GLY A 141 -9.20 15.64 -2.81
C GLY A 141 -8.49 14.27 -2.92
N VAL A 142 -7.63 13.94 -1.95
CA VAL A 142 -6.87 12.70 -1.86
C VAL A 142 -7.50 11.80 -0.79
N ARG A 143 -7.54 10.49 -1.01
CA ARG A 143 -7.97 9.53 0.01
C ARG A 143 -6.77 8.94 0.75
N LEU A 144 -6.92 8.65 2.02
CA LEU A 144 -5.98 7.82 2.75
C LEU A 144 -6.40 6.35 2.66
N GLY A 145 -5.51 5.48 2.18
CA GLY A 145 -5.67 4.04 2.23
C GLY A 145 -5.06 3.50 3.51
N LEU A 146 -5.89 3.12 4.48
CA LEU A 146 -5.40 2.41 5.65
C LEU A 146 -5.04 0.98 5.23
N GLU A 147 -3.78 0.61 5.37
CA GLU A 147 -3.31 -0.74 5.12
C GLU A 147 -3.33 -1.58 6.40
N ASN A 148 -3.86 -2.81 6.30
CA ASN A 148 -3.66 -3.80 7.35
C ASN A 148 -2.19 -4.23 7.38
N HIS A 149 -1.65 -4.40 8.58
CA HIS A 149 -0.25 -4.75 8.76
C HIS A 149 -0.06 -5.89 9.76
N ASN A 150 1.10 -6.53 9.72
CA ASN A 150 1.40 -7.76 10.45
C ASN A 150 1.63 -7.57 11.96
N HIS A 151 2.18 -8.58 12.61
CA HIS A 151 2.19 -8.85 14.07
C HIS A 151 2.46 -7.67 15.00
N ALA A 152 3.28 -6.70 14.62
CA ALA A 152 3.64 -5.59 15.51
C ALA A 152 2.76 -4.35 15.33
N ALA A 153 1.78 -4.39 14.41
CA ALA A 153 0.93 -3.24 14.10
C ALA A 153 -0.39 -3.23 14.88
N PHE A 154 -1.08 -2.09 14.86
CA PHE A 154 -2.44 -1.95 15.42
C PHE A 154 -3.52 -2.66 14.60
N THR A 155 -3.22 -3.15 13.41
CA THR A 155 -4.19 -3.74 12.48
C THR A 155 -3.81 -5.17 12.03
N PRO A 156 -3.46 -6.07 12.96
CA PRO A 156 -2.96 -7.41 12.62
C PRO A 156 -4.05 -8.36 12.13
N THR A 157 -5.32 -8.10 12.48
CA THR A 157 -6.48 -8.87 12.01
C THR A 157 -7.60 -7.96 11.51
N ALA A 158 -8.60 -8.53 10.85
CA ALA A 158 -9.78 -7.78 10.41
C ALA A 158 -10.54 -7.13 11.57
N MET A 159 -10.48 -7.68 12.78
CA MET A 159 -11.17 -7.13 13.94
C MET A 159 -10.63 -5.73 14.26
N GLU A 160 -9.32 -5.61 14.46
CA GLU A 160 -8.69 -4.32 14.77
C GLU A 160 -8.74 -3.37 13.57
N PHE A 161 -8.53 -3.88 12.36
CA PHE A 161 -8.60 -3.09 11.14
C PHE A 161 -9.98 -2.42 10.96
N LEU A 162 -11.06 -3.19 11.09
CA LEU A 162 -12.43 -2.68 10.99
C LEU A 162 -12.77 -1.73 12.14
N ARG A 163 -12.25 -2.01 13.33
CA ARG A 163 -12.39 -1.14 14.50
C ARG A 163 -11.74 0.24 14.26
N VAL A 164 -10.53 0.29 13.70
CA VAL A 164 -9.88 1.57 13.33
C VAL A 164 -10.73 2.34 12.34
N LEU A 165 -11.18 1.71 11.26
CA LEU A 165 -12.04 2.37 10.26
C LEU A 165 -13.32 2.92 10.88
N HIS A 166 -13.97 2.13 11.74
CA HIS A 166 -15.20 2.53 12.43
C HIS A 166 -14.97 3.71 13.39
N GLU A 167 -13.94 3.63 14.24
CA GLU A 167 -13.65 4.67 15.23
C GLU A 167 -13.15 5.97 14.60
N VAL A 168 -12.37 5.90 13.51
CA VAL A 168 -11.98 7.09 12.75
C VAL A 168 -13.21 7.73 12.10
N GLY A 169 -14.09 6.94 11.48
CA GLY A 169 -15.38 7.38 10.95
C GLY A 169 -15.27 8.41 9.82
N SER A 170 -14.15 8.48 9.10
CA SER A 170 -13.94 9.43 8.01
C SER A 170 -14.19 8.79 6.64
N PRO A 171 -14.97 9.44 5.74
CA PRO A 171 -15.14 8.96 4.37
C PRO A 171 -13.85 9.06 3.53
N HIS A 172 -12.85 9.79 4.02
CA HIS A 172 -11.55 9.96 3.37
C HIS A 172 -10.51 8.93 3.80
N LEU A 173 -10.79 8.12 4.85
CA LEU A 173 -10.00 6.95 5.21
C LEU A 173 -10.66 5.70 4.64
N VAL A 174 -10.04 5.08 3.65
CA VAL A 174 -10.60 3.94 2.93
C VAL A 174 -9.79 2.66 3.19
N PRO A 175 -10.42 1.47 3.14
CA PRO A 175 -9.70 0.21 3.33
C PRO A 175 -8.73 -0.07 2.17
N LEU A 176 -7.46 -0.23 2.47
CA LEU A 176 -6.46 -0.82 1.59
C LEU A 176 -6.16 -2.22 2.12
N LEU A 177 -6.56 -3.23 1.38
CA LEU A 177 -6.36 -4.63 1.72
C LEU A 177 -5.01 -5.12 1.21
N ASP A 178 -4.05 -5.36 2.10
CA ASP A 178 -2.91 -6.21 1.80
C ASP A 178 -3.30 -7.67 2.05
N THR A 179 -3.13 -8.50 1.02
CA THR A 179 -3.57 -9.90 1.03
C THR A 179 -2.69 -10.82 1.86
N GLY A 180 -1.48 -10.42 2.20
CA GLY A 180 -0.48 -11.23 2.91
C GLY A 180 -0.11 -10.74 4.30
N ASN A 181 -0.63 -9.59 4.76
CA ASN A 181 -0.21 -8.97 6.02
C ASN A 181 -1.06 -9.37 7.24
N TYR A 182 -2.24 -9.94 7.07
CA TYR A 182 -3.01 -10.42 8.22
C TYR A 182 -2.37 -11.65 8.86
N VAL A 183 -2.24 -11.64 10.19
CA VAL A 183 -1.61 -12.74 10.95
C VAL A 183 -2.42 -14.02 10.93
N ASP A 184 -3.74 -13.93 10.76
CA ASP A 184 -4.67 -15.06 10.63
C ASP A 184 -5.01 -15.39 9.16
N GLY A 185 -4.45 -14.63 8.20
CA GLY A 185 -4.58 -14.86 6.76
C GLY A 185 -6.02 -14.78 6.25
N TRP A 186 -6.49 -15.87 5.61
CA TRP A 186 -7.79 -15.88 4.94
C TRP A 186 -9.00 -15.46 5.80
N PRO A 187 -9.16 -15.82 7.06
CA PRO A 187 -10.27 -15.34 7.90
C PRO A 187 -10.44 -13.84 7.92
N SER A 188 -9.34 -13.08 7.98
CA SER A 188 -9.37 -11.61 7.92
C SER A 188 -9.52 -11.09 6.50
N VAL A 189 -8.83 -11.67 5.51
CA VAL A 189 -8.98 -11.30 4.09
C VAL A 189 -10.44 -11.44 3.65
N GLN A 190 -11.09 -12.56 3.98
CA GLN A 190 -12.50 -12.80 3.64
C GLN A 190 -13.45 -11.72 4.17
N LYS A 191 -13.18 -11.21 5.38
CA LYS A 191 -14.01 -10.16 6.01
C LYS A 191 -13.80 -8.78 5.39
N THR A 192 -12.60 -8.52 4.84
CA THR A 192 -12.22 -7.19 4.34
C THR A 192 -12.33 -7.07 2.83
N VAL A 193 -12.32 -8.16 2.07
CA VAL A 193 -12.57 -8.17 0.61
C VAL A 193 -13.81 -7.36 0.20
N PRO A 194 -14.99 -7.48 0.87
CA PRO A 194 -16.20 -6.77 0.42
C PRO A 194 -16.12 -5.25 0.52
N ILE A 195 -15.20 -4.72 1.31
CA ILE A 195 -15.06 -3.28 1.54
C ILE A 195 -13.78 -2.70 0.95
N ALA A 196 -12.92 -3.51 0.34
CA ALA A 196 -11.64 -3.07 -0.19
C ALA A 196 -11.81 -1.95 -1.23
N ALA A 197 -11.13 -0.84 -1.02
CA ALA A 197 -11.05 0.28 -1.97
C ALA A 197 -9.79 0.21 -2.84
N HIS A 198 -8.76 -0.47 -2.36
CA HIS A 198 -7.51 -0.75 -3.02
C HIS A 198 -6.95 -2.09 -2.50
N VAL A 199 -6.18 -2.82 -3.31
CA VAL A 199 -5.63 -4.13 -2.93
C VAL A 199 -4.14 -4.18 -3.23
N HIS A 200 -3.33 -4.56 -2.24
CA HIS A 200 -1.97 -5.03 -2.43
C HIS A 200 -1.95 -6.54 -2.54
N ALA A 201 -1.47 -7.03 -3.68
CA ALA A 201 -1.27 -8.45 -3.93
C ALA A 201 0.15 -8.83 -3.49
N LYS A 202 0.29 -9.19 -2.22
CA LYS A 202 1.55 -9.53 -1.56
C LYS A 202 2.07 -10.91 -1.95
N PHE A 203 3.36 -10.98 -2.30
CA PHE A 203 4.07 -12.24 -2.53
C PHE A 203 5.23 -12.38 -1.54
N TRP A 204 5.12 -13.37 -0.65
CA TRP A 204 6.09 -13.69 0.39
C TRP A 204 7.00 -14.87 0.04
N LYS A 205 6.47 -15.88 -0.65
CA LYS A 205 7.20 -17.10 -0.99
C LYS A 205 6.66 -17.71 -2.27
N VAL A 206 7.38 -17.51 -3.36
CA VAL A 206 6.91 -17.86 -4.70
C VAL A 206 7.27 -19.31 -5.03
N ALA A 207 6.26 -20.13 -5.31
CA ALA A 207 6.41 -21.51 -5.77
C ALA A 207 6.86 -21.58 -7.23
N ALA A 208 7.18 -22.78 -7.71
CA ALA A 208 7.68 -23.02 -9.07
C ALA A 208 6.67 -22.61 -10.17
N ASP A 209 5.37 -22.71 -9.90
CA ASP A 209 4.29 -22.30 -10.83
C ASP A 209 3.96 -20.81 -10.76
N GLY A 210 4.61 -20.08 -9.85
CA GLY A 210 4.43 -18.65 -9.59
C GLY A 210 3.38 -18.32 -8.55
N SER A 211 2.66 -19.29 -8.00
CA SER A 211 1.77 -19.08 -6.86
C SER A 211 2.57 -18.68 -5.61
N ASP A 212 1.88 -18.07 -4.64
CA ASP A 212 2.49 -17.81 -3.34
C ASP A 212 2.09 -18.90 -2.34
N GLU A 213 3.07 -19.44 -1.58
CA GLU A 213 2.82 -20.51 -0.62
C GLU A 213 2.05 -20.05 0.64
N LYS A 214 2.00 -18.73 0.90
CA LYS A 214 1.32 -18.16 2.08
C LYS A 214 0.01 -17.46 1.72
N VAL A 215 -0.16 -17.03 0.45
CA VAL A 215 -1.30 -16.25 -0.02
C VAL A 215 -2.04 -16.98 -1.13
N ASP A 216 -3.26 -17.40 -0.86
CA ASP A 216 -4.08 -18.20 -1.80
C ASP A 216 -4.87 -17.30 -2.77
N TYR A 217 -4.23 -16.90 -3.87
CA TYR A 217 -4.87 -16.09 -4.91
C TYR A 217 -5.98 -16.83 -5.66
N ALA A 218 -5.95 -18.17 -5.70
CA ALA A 218 -7.02 -18.97 -6.29
C ALA A 218 -8.32 -18.84 -5.49
N ARG A 219 -8.24 -18.44 -4.22
CA ARG A 219 -9.38 -18.15 -3.35
C ARG A 219 -9.69 -16.64 -3.29
N ILE A 220 -8.67 -15.79 -3.23
CA ILE A 220 -8.82 -14.34 -3.06
C ILE A 220 -9.41 -13.67 -4.31
N VAL A 221 -8.91 -14.00 -5.50
CA VAL A 221 -9.36 -13.35 -6.75
C VAL A 221 -10.83 -13.64 -7.06
N PRO A 222 -11.35 -14.88 -6.94
CA PRO A 222 -12.78 -15.13 -7.03
C PRO A 222 -13.61 -14.37 -5.98
N ALA A 223 -13.12 -14.23 -4.74
CA ALA A 223 -13.82 -13.48 -3.71
C ALA A 223 -13.90 -11.98 -4.03
N LEU A 224 -12.82 -11.36 -4.54
CA LEU A 224 -12.83 -9.98 -5.04
C LEU A 224 -13.84 -9.80 -6.17
N ARG A 225 -13.91 -10.73 -7.12
CA ARG A 225 -14.91 -10.70 -8.20
C ARG A 225 -16.34 -10.82 -7.67
N ALA A 226 -16.57 -11.75 -6.76
CA ALA A 226 -17.90 -11.96 -6.15
C ALA A 226 -18.35 -10.73 -5.35
N ALA A 227 -17.41 -9.98 -4.76
CA ALA A 227 -17.67 -8.70 -4.11
C ALA A 227 -17.86 -7.52 -5.09
N GLY A 228 -17.75 -7.75 -6.41
CA GLY A 228 -17.86 -6.71 -7.42
C GLY A 228 -16.65 -5.74 -7.47
N TYR A 229 -15.49 -6.16 -6.96
CA TYR A 229 -14.31 -5.31 -6.95
C TYR A 229 -13.78 -5.08 -8.37
N THR A 230 -13.68 -3.82 -8.78
CA THR A 230 -13.18 -3.39 -10.09
C THR A 230 -11.96 -2.46 -9.99
N GLY A 231 -11.48 -2.23 -8.77
CA GLY A 231 -10.37 -1.33 -8.46
C GLY A 231 -9.00 -1.85 -8.89
N TRP A 232 -7.97 -1.26 -8.31
CA TRP A 232 -6.58 -1.59 -8.54
C TRP A 232 -6.12 -2.75 -7.66
N VAL A 233 -5.41 -3.69 -8.28
CA VAL A 233 -4.64 -4.73 -7.59
C VAL A 233 -3.18 -4.44 -7.87
N SER A 234 -2.47 -3.94 -6.87
CA SER A 234 -1.06 -3.59 -6.96
C SER A 234 -0.21 -4.79 -6.58
N PHE A 235 0.58 -5.27 -7.52
CA PHE A 235 1.55 -6.34 -7.29
C PHE A 235 2.64 -5.87 -6.34
N GLU A 236 2.89 -6.64 -5.28
CA GLU A 236 3.90 -6.37 -4.26
C GLU A 236 4.71 -7.62 -3.96
N TYR A 237 6.02 -7.54 -4.20
CA TYR A 237 6.93 -8.66 -4.06
C TYR A 237 7.92 -8.43 -2.93
N GLU A 238 7.86 -9.28 -1.91
CA GLU A 238 8.78 -9.26 -0.76
C GLU A 238 9.39 -10.65 -0.45
N ALA A 239 9.36 -11.57 -1.43
CA ALA A 239 9.94 -12.89 -1.25
C ALA A 239 11.48 -12.84 -1.16
N GLU A 240 12.08 -13.83 -0.49
CA GLU A 240 13.54 -13.94 -0.35
C GLU A 240 14.26 -14.23 -1.68
N GLU A 241 13.60 -14.89 -2.61
CA GLU A 241 14.14 -15.15 -3.94
C GLU A 241 14.51 -13.84 -4.66
N PRO A 242 15.59 -13.80 -5.46
CA PRO A 242 15.99 -12.60 -6.19
C PRO A 242 14.87 -12.02 -7.06
N GLU A 243 14.75 -10.69 -7.06
CA GLU A 243 13.75 -9.94 -7.83
C GLU A 243 13.74 -10.33 -9.32
N ALA A 244 14.93 -10.52 -9.91
CA ALA A 244 15.07 -10.85 -11.34
C ALA A 244 14.42 -12.18 -11.74
N THR A 245 14.26 -13.12 -10.82
CA THR A 245 13.68 -14.45 -11.08
C THR A 245 12.28 -14.60 -10.51
N GLY A 246 12.05 -14.11 -9.31
CA GLY A 246 10.78 -14.24 -8.62
C GLY A 246 9.67 -13.34 -9.15
N ILE A 247 9.98 -12.07 -9.45
CA ILE A 247 9.00 -11.09 -9.93
C ILE A 247 8.31 -11.55 -11.24
N PRO A 248 9.04 -11.93 -12.31
CA PRO A 248 8.38 -12.34 -13.55
C PRO A 248 7.44 -13.53 -13.37
N ARG A 249 7.85 -14.50 -12.55
CA ARG A 249 7.08 -15.72 -12.29
C ARG A 249 5.81 -15.44 -11.47
N ALA A 250 5.94 -14.69 -10.37
CA ALA A 250 4.82 -14.31 -9.52
C ALA A 250 3.81 -13.41 -10.25
N LEU A 251 4.31 -12.42 -10.99
CA LEU A 251 3.46 -11.52 -11.76
C LEU A 251 2.71 -12.25 -12.89
N ALA A 252 3.37 -13.19 -13.58
CA ALA A 252 2.71 -14.01 -14.60
C ALA A 252 1.58 -14.85 -13.98
N TYR A 253 1.78 -15.40 -12.80
CA TYR A 253 0.72 -16.11 -12.06
C TYR A 253 -0.44 -15.17 -11.72
N LEU A 254 -0.17 -14.00 -11.11
CA LEU A 254 -1.21 -13.04 -10.75
C LEU A 254 -2.01 -12.58 -11.99
N LYS A 255 -1.33 -12.32 -13.11
CA LYS A 255 -2.01 -11.96 -14.38
C LYS A 255 -2.97 -13.05 -14.84
N ARG A 256 -2.57 -14.33 -14.79
CA ARG A 256 -3.49 -15.44 -15.13
C ARG A 256 -4.71 -15.47 -14.22
N MET A 257 -4.53 -15.27 -12.91
CA MET A 257 -5.64 -15.22 -11.95
C MET A 257 -6.59 -14.06 -12.23
N LEU A 258 -6.05 -12.88 -12.58
CA LEU A 258 -6.86 -11.69 -12.87
C LEU A 258 -7.57 -11.74 -14.24
N ALA A 259 -7.06 -12.49 -15.21
CA ALA A 259 -7.66 -12.61 -16.56
C ALA A 259 -8.84 -13.59 -16.62
N GLY A 260 -8.80 -14.69 -15.87
CA GLY A 260 -9.88 -15.70 -15.76
C GLY A 260 -10.99 -15.25 -14.84
#